data_8ab8da297a293a99fa08a4c824738b8c
#
_entry.id   8ab8da297a293a99fa08a4c824738b8c
#
_cell.length_a   1.000
_cell.length_b   1.000
_cell.length_c   1.000
_cell.angle_alpha   90.00
_cell.angle_beta   90.00
_cell.angle_gamma   90.00
#
_symmetry.space_group_name_H-M   'P 1'
#
loop_
_entity.id
_entity.type
_entity.pdbx_description
1 polymer ?
#
loop_
_entity_poly.entity_id
_entity_poly.type
_entity_poly.pdbx_seq_one_letter_code
_entity_poly.pdbx_strand_id
1 'polypeptide(L)'
;MKGGFIASSYVCGLSGAFIPVSEDQGMIDSVLDGSLCIEKLEAMTCVCSVGLDMIAIPGDTKATTISGIIADEAAIGMVNQKTTAVRVIPVVGKGVGETVEFGGLLGYAPIMPVNQFDCSAFVNRQGRIPAPIHSFKN
;
A
#
# COMPACT_ATOMS: atom_id res chain seq x y z
N MET A 1 -7.06 9.65 12.15
CA MET A 1 -6.12 10.78 12.17
C MET A 1 -6.45 11.86 11.15
N LYS A 2 -6.73 11.53 9.89
CA LYS A 2 -7.03 12.53 8.85
C LYS A 2 -8.26 13.39 9.17
N GLY A 3 -9.21 12.91 9.93
CA GLY A 3 -10.39 13.65 10.38
C GLY A 3 -10.26 14.29 11.77
N GLY A 4 -9.09 14.18 12.42
CA GLY A 4 -8.87 14.70 13.76
C GLY A 4 -8.26 16.10 13.80
N PHE A 5 -8.08 16.62 15.01
CA PHE A 5 -7.48 17.93 15.25
C PHE A 5 -6.11 18.11 14.59
N ILE A 6 -5.28 17.07 14.60
CA ILE A 6 -3.95 17.10 13.97
C ILE A 6 -4.03 17.34 12.46
N ALA A 7 -5.04 16.78 11.79
CA ALA A 7 -5.22 16.95 10.35
C ALA A 7 -5.57 18.39 9.95
N SER A 8 -6.07 19.19 10.86
CA SER A 8 -6.36 20.62 10.64
C SER A 8 -5.21 21.55 10.99
N SER A 9 -4.11 20.99 11.51
CA SER A 9 -2.92 21.76 11.90
C SER A 9 -1.93 21.90 10.73
N TYR A 10 -1.01 22.85 10.85
CA TYR A 10 0.13 22.96 9.92
C TYR A 10 1.10 21.82 10.21
N VAL A 11 1.23 20.93 9.23
CA VAL A 11 2.14 19.77 9.28
C VAL A 11 3.03 19.78 8.06
N CYS A 12 4.24 19.26 8.18
CA CYS A 12 5.18 19.13 7.08
C CYS A 12 5.77 17.73 7.01
N GLY A 13 6.24 17.34 5.84
CA GLY A 13 6.82 16.02 5.60
C GLY A 13 5.78 14.89 5.64
N LEU A 14 6.21 13.72 6.05
CA LEU A 14 5.35 12.55 6.24
C LEU A 14 4.71 12.62 7.63
N SER A 15 3.67 13.43 7.74
CA SER A 15 2.93 13.61 9.00
C SER A 15 1.75 12.66 9.05
N GLY A 16 1.86 11.61 9.82
CA GLY A 16 0.75 10.69 9.99
C GLY A 16 1.13 9.35 10.58
N ALA A 17 0.12 8.53 10.85
CA ALA A 17 0.34 7.19 11.35
C ALA A 17 0.76 6.28 10.20
N PHE A 18 1.91 5.69 10.34
CA PHE A 18 2.28 4.45 9.69
C PHE A 18 1.61 3.31 10.44
N ILE A 19 1.08 2.35 9.71
CA ILE A 19 0.68 1.06 10.28
C ILE A 19 1.34 -0.01 9.42
N PRO A 20 2.63 -0.33 9.69
CA PRO A 20 3.30 -1.40 8.99
C PRO A 20 2.68 -2.74 9.38
N VAL A 21 2.32 -3.52 8.39
CA VAL A 21 1.60 -4.79 8.60
C VAL A 21 2.41 -5.75 9.48
N SER A 22 3.73 -5.79 9.33
CA SER A 22 4.60 -6.71 10.09
C SER A 22 4.84 -6.33 11.55
N GLU A 23 4.50 -5.12 11.95
CA GLU A 23 4.82 -4.58 13.28
C GLU A 23 3.59 -4.49 14.19
N ASP A 24 2.43 -4.91 13.72
CA ASP A 24 1.15 -4.88 14.46
C ASP A 24 0.46 -6.24 14.39
N GLN A 25 0.24 -6.85 15.57
CA GLN A 25 -0.36 -8.18 15.64
C GLN A 25 -1.77 -8.23 15.07
N GLY A 26 -2.56 -7.19 15.26
CA GLY A 26 -3.92 -7.14 14.70
C GLY A 26 -3.93 -7.08 13.18
N MET A 27 -2.96 -6.40 12.58
CA MET A 27 -2.78 -6.38 11.13
C MET A 27 -2.32 -7.76 10.61
N ILE A 28 -1.38 -8.40 11.29
CA ILE A 28 -0.90 -9.74 10.98
C ILE A 28 -2.06 -10.74 11.00
N ASP A 29 -2.83 -10.75 12.09
CA ASP A 29 -3.99 -11.64 12.25
C ASP A 29 -5.03 -11.39 11.16
N SER A 30 -5.26 -10.14 10.79
CA SER A 30 -6.19 -9.75 9.73
C SER A 30 -5.75 -10.20 8.33
N VAL A 31 -4.44 -10.33 8.08
CA VAL A 31 -3.94 -10.95 6.85
C VAL A 31 -4.16 -12.46 6.88
N LEU A 32 -3.89 -13.09 8.03
CA LEU A 32 -4.04 -14.55 8.19
C LEU A 32 -5.48 -15.03 8.06
N ASP A 33 -6.44 -14.26 8.57
CA ASP A 33 -7.87 -14.59 8.48
C ASP A 33 -8.52 -14.11 7.15
N GLY A 34 -7.75 -13.41 6.29
CA GLY A 34 -8.21 -12.92 5.00
C GLY A 34 -9.10 -11.66 5.08
N SER A 35 -9.24 -11.06 6.25
CA SER A 35 -10.01 -9.81 6.41
C SER A 35 -9.26 -8.60 5.91
N LEU A 36 -7.93 -8.67 5.75
CA LEU A 36 -7.08 -7.63 5.21
C LEU A 36 -6.43 -8.08 3.89
N CYS A 37 -6.50 -7.25 2.86
CA CYS A 37 -5.88 -7.45 1.56
C CYS A 37 -5.31 -6.13 1.03
N ILE A 38 -4.53 -6.19 -0.05
CA ILE A 38 -3.90 -5.00 -0.66
C ILE A 38 -4.94 -3.95 -1.04
N GLU A 39 -6.02 -4.35 -1.68
CA GLU A 39 -7.08 -3.45 -2.12
C GLU A 39 -7.73 -2.68 -0.96
N LYS A 40 -7.86 -3.33 0.20
CA LYS A 40 -8.33 -2.65 1.42
C LYS A 40 -7.31 -1.65 1.96
N LEU A 41 -6.03 -2.00 1.92
CA LEU A 41 -4.96 -1.10 2.32
C LEU A 41 -4.85 0.11 1.39
N GLU A 42 -4.97 -0.09 0.08
CA GLU A 42 -5.05 1.00 -0.90
C GLU A 42 -6.26 1.92 -0.63
N ALA A 43 -7.44 1.33 -0.39
CA ALA A 43 -8.62 2.10 -0.02
C ALA A 43 -8.41 2.88 1.28
N MET A 44 -7.76 2.27 2.28
CA MET A 44 -7.41 2.94 3.54
C MET A 44 -6.38 4.06 3.33
N THR A 45 -5.54 3.97 2.33
CA THR A 45 -4.59 5.03 1.97
C THR A 45 -5.29 6.35 1.63
N CYS A 46 -6.52 6.32 1.13
CA CYS A 46 -7.31 7.53 0.91
C CYS A 46 -7.49 8.37 2.18
N VAL A 47 -7.53 7.74 3.33
CA VAL A 47 -7.77 8.37 4.65
C VAL A 47 -6.58 8.27 5.61
N CYS A 48 -5.58 7.46 5.32
CA CYS A 48 -4.34 7.42 6.06
C CYS A 48 -3.36 8.50 5.56
N SER A 49 -2.21 8.64 6.20
CA SER A 49 -1.27 9.70 5.86
C SER A 49 -0.10 9.25 5.01
N VAL A 50 0.08 7.95 4.79
CA VAL A 50 1.33 7.46 4.21
C VAL A 50 1.14 6.50 3.05
N GLY A 51 0.39 5.42 3.17
CA GLY A 51 0.28 4.40 2.13
C GLY A 51 0.50 2.99 2.64
N LEU A 52 1.01 2.15 1.75
CA LEU A 52 1.31 0.75 2.01
C LEU A 52 2.65 0.62 2.74
N ASP A 53 2.69 -0.20 3.79
CA ASP A 53 3.90 -0.38 4.57
C ASP A 53 4.08 -1.81 5.08
N MET A 54 5.31 -2.34 4.89
CA MET A 54 5.73 -3.66 5.35
C MET A 54 4.80 -4.80 4.93
N ILE A 55 4.42 -4.82 3.65
CA ILE A 55 3.53 -5.84 3.09
C ILE A 55 4.36 -6.90 2.40
N ALA A 56 4.40 -8.10 2.97
CA ALA A 56 5.02 -9.26 2.33
C ALA A 56 4.08 -9.84 1.26
N ILE A 57 4.60 -10.06 0.08
CA ILE A 57 3.88 -10.60 -1.08
C ILE A 57 4.62 -11.82 -1.66
N PRO A 58 3.97 -12.69 -2.47
CA PRO A 58 4.65 -13.81 -3.11
C PRO A 58 5.88 -13.39 -3.90
N GLY A 59 6.94 -14.15 -3.79
CA GLY A 59 8.22 -13.84 -4.43
C GLY A 59 8.23 -13.91 -5.95
N ASP A 60 7.24 -14.57 -6.54
CA ASP A 60 7.01 -14.69 -7.98
C ASP A 60 6.05 -13.63 -8.54
N THR A 61 5.64 -12.67 -7.72
CA THR A 61 4.80 -11.55 -8.16
C THR A 61 5.46 -10.79 -9.30
N LYS A 62 4.74 -10.61 -10.40
CA LYS A 62 5.27 -9.94 -11.59
C LYS A 62 5.60 -8.47 -11.31
N ALA A 63 6.70 -8.00 -11.88
CA ALA A 63 7.08 -6.59 -11.79
C ALA A 63 5.98 -5.63 -12.30
N THR A 64 5.22 -6.03 -13.33
CA THR A 64 4.09 -5.26 -13.86
C THR A 64 2.95 -5.14 -12.86
N THR A 65 2.70 -6.17 -12.05
CA THR A 65 1.71 -6.12 -10.96
C THR A 65 2.15 -5.13 -9.86
N ILE A 66 3.42 -5.20 -9.46
CA ILE A 66 3.99 -4.24 -8.49
C ILE A 66 3.91 -2.80 -9.03
N SER A 67 4.20 -2.62 -10.32
CA SER A 67 4.06 -1.30 -10.96
C SER A 67 2.61 -0.81 -10.98
N GLY A 68 1.64 -1.71 -11.09
CA GLY A 68 0.22 -1.39 -10.94
C GLY A 68 -0.10 -0.85 -9.55
N ILE A 69 0.32 -1.54 -8.49
CA ILE A 69 0.16 -1.11 -7.10
C ILE A 69 0.78 0.28 -6.86
N ILE A 70 1.98 0.51 -7.40
CA ILE A 70 2.64 1.82 -7.31
C ILE A 70 1.82 2.91 -8.03
N ALA A 71 1.25 2.59 -9.18
CA ALA A 71 0.43 3.53 -9.94
C ALA A 71 -0.88 3.87 -9.21
N ASP A 72 -1.51 2.89 -8.57
CA ASP A 72 -2.73 3.09 -7.78
C ASP A 72 -2.44 4.00 -6.58
N GLU A 73 -1.38 3.74 -5.83
CA GLU A 73 -0.96 4.59 -4.72
C GLU A 73 -0.57 6.00 -5.17
N ALA A 74 0.08 6.14 -6.32
CA ALA A 74 0.39 7.45 -6.90
C ALA A 74 -0.89 8.22 -7.29
N ALA A 75 -1.89 7.52 -7.86
CA ALA A 75 -3.18 8.11 -8.19
C ALA A 75 -3.94 8.55 -6.93
N ILE A 76 -3.96 7.73 -5.89
CA ILE A 76 -4.54 8.06 -4.58
C ILE A 76 -3.85 9.30 -3.99
N GLY A 77 -2.53 9.34 -4.04
CA GLY A 77 -1.73 10.48 -3.58
C GLY A 77 -2.08 11.77 -4.33
N MET A 78 -2.21 11.68 -5.66
CA MET A 78 -2.58 12.82 -6.49
C MET A 78 -3.99 13.34 -6.18
N VAL A 79 -4.99 12.46 -6.11
CA VAL A 79 -6.38 12.83 -5.79
C VAL A 79 -6.48 13.46 -4.40
N ASN A 80 -5.75 12.95 -3.44
CA ASN A 80 -5.78 13.44 -2.07
C ASN A 80 -4.76 14.56 -1.77
N GLN A 81 -3.98 14.99 -2.78
CA GLN A 81 -2.93 16.00 -2.67
C GLN A 81 -1.96 15.71 -1.52
N LYS A 82 -1.50 14.46 -1.45
CA LYS A 82 -0.57 14.00 -0.41
C LYS A 82 0.50 13.09 -0.99
N THR A 83 1.61 12.98 -0.28
CA THR A 83 2.61 11.94 -0.54
C THR A 83 2.07 10.59 -0.12
N THR A 84 2.30 9.58 -0.96
CA THR A 84 2.04 8.16 -0.64
C THR A 84 3.35 7.39 -0.70
N ALA A 85 3.43 6.32 0.08
CA ALA A 85 4.56 5.41 0.10
C ALA A 85 4.10 3.99 -0.24
N VAL A 86 4.97 3.23 -0.89
CA VAL A 86 4.75 1.81 -1.19
C VAL A 86 5.96 1.02 -0.73
N ARG A 87 5.78 0.26 0.34
CA ARG A 87 6.77 -0.71 0.82
C ARG A 87 6.15 -2.10 0.79
N VAL A 88 6.14 -2.70 -0.40
CA VAL A 88 5.81 -4.11 -0.62
C VAL A 88 7.09 -4.91 -0.78
N ILE A 89 7.11 -6.12 -0.26
CA ILE A 89 8.31 -6.95 -0.14
C ILE A 89 8.04 -8.30 -0.80
N PRO A 90 8.47 -8.51 -2.05
CA PRO A 90 8.43 -9.83 -2.68
C PRO A 90 9.38 -10.79 -1.94
N VAL A 91 8.82 -11.86 -1.38
CA VAL A 91 9.60 -12.81 -0.57
C VAL A 91 9.95 -14.03 -1.39
N VAL A 92 11.17 -14.06 -1.89
CA VAL A 92 11.64 -15.11 -2.80
C VAL A 92 11.50 -16.50 -2.17
N GLY A 93 10.90 -17.42 -2.92
CA GLY A 93 10.71 -18.80 -2.52
C GLY A 93 9.53 -19.03 -1.56
N LYS A 94 8.74 -17.98 -1.27
CA LYS A 94 7.56 -18.09 -0.39
C LYS A 94 6.29 -17.70 -1.11
N GLY A 95 5.20 -18.37 -0.74
CA GLY A 95 3.86 -18.17 -1.26
C GLY A 95 2.85 -17.75 -0.20
N VAL A 96 1.62 -17.50 -0.64
CA VAL A 96 0.50 -17.12 0.23
C VAL A 96 0.30 -18.13 1.36
N GLY A 97 0.09 -17.62 2.56
CA GLY A 97 -0.12 -18.43 3.77
C GLY A 97 1.15 -18.79 4.53
N GLU A 98 2.33 -18.56 3.92
CA GLU A 98 3.61 -18.66 4.64
C GLU A 98 3.91 -17.34 5.35
N THR A 99 4.91 -17.35 6.23
CA THR A 99 5.37 -16.17 6.96
C THR A 99 6.84 -15.88 6.67
N VAL A 100 7.19 -14.61 6.78
CA VAL A 100 8.58 -14.14 6.71
C VAL A 100 8.93 -13.38 7.97
N GLU A 101 10.09 -13.67 8.52
CA GLU A 101 10.70 -12.97 9.66
C GLU A 101 11.64 -11.89 9.14
N PHE A 102 11.42 -10.65 9.58
CA PHE A 102 12.33 -9.53 9.29
C PHE A 102 13.30 -9.27 10.46
N GLY A 103 12.92 -9.71 11.64
CA GLY A 103 13.70 -9.56 12.87
C GLY A 103 13.65 -8.16 13.48
N GLY A 104 14.07 -8.08 14.72
CA GLY A 104 14.13 -6.82 15.47
C GLY A 104 12.78 -6.11 15.55
N LEU A 105 12.78 -4.81 15.31
CA LEU A 105 11.58 -3.96 15.34
C LEU A 105 10.67 -4.14 14.13
N LEU A 106 11.16 -4.77 13.05
CA LEU A 106 10.36 -4.97 11.83
C LEU A 106 9.43 -6.19 11.93
N GLY A 107 9.60 -7.03 12.95
CA GLY A 107 8.72 -8.13 13.26
C GLY A 107 8.67 -9.23 12.19
N TYR A 108 7.47 -9.72 11.91
CA TYR A 108 7.22 -10.75 10.91
C TYR A 108 5.91 -10.47 10.17
N ALA A 109 5.78 -11.01 8.96
CA ALA A 109 4.54 -10.85 8.20
C ALA A 109 4.12 -12.16 7.53
N PRO A 110 2.82 -12.44 7.46
CA PRO A 110 2.29 -13.43 6.54
C PRO A 110 2.35 -12.90 5.11
N ILE A 111 2.53 -13.82 4.16
CA ILE A 111 2.54 -13.51 2.72
C ILE A 111 1.11 -13.22 2.28
N MET A 112 0.83 -11.97 1.95
CA MET A 112 -0.48 -11.50 1.50
C MET A 112 -0.74 -11.88 0.05
N PRO A 113 -1.93 -12.39 -0.31
CA PRO A 113 -2.26 -12.63 -1.71
C PRO A 113 -2.28 -11.32 -2.50
N VAL A 114 -1.83 -11.38 -3.75
CA VAL A 114 -1.85 -10.27 -4.69
C VAL A 114 -2.70 -10.66 -5.88
N ASN A 115 -3.51 -9.75 -6.37
CA ASN A 115 -4.28 -9.95 -7.58
C ASN A 115 -3.34 -10.15 -8.78
N GLN A 116 -3.56 -11.22 -9.54
CA GLN A 116 -2.67 -11.65 -10.64
C GLN A 116 -3.01 -10.96 -11.98
N PHE A 117 -3.65 -9.81 -11.98
CA PHE A 117 -3.90 -9.06 -13.21
C PHE A 117 -2.61 -8.67 -13.90
N ASP A 118 -2.62 -8.79 -15.22
CA ASP A 118 -1.51 -8.31 -16.04
C ASP A 118 -1.64 -6.81 -16.31
N CYS A 119 -0.83 -6.03 -15.63
CA CYS A 119 -0.77 -4.58 -15.80
C CYS A 119 0.15 -4.13 -16.94
N SER A 120 0.69 -5.05 -17.76
CA SER A 120 1.68 -4.73 -18.80
C SER A 120 1.19 -3.68 -19.78
N ALA A 121 -0.06 -3.75 -20.22
CA ALA A 121 -0.64 -2.79 -21.14
C ALA A 121 -0.69 -1.37 -20.55
N PHE A 122 -0.97 -1.26 -19.27
CA PHE A 122 -0.98 0.00 -18.54
C PHE A 122 0.45 0.52 -18.31
N VAL A 123 1.33 -0.33 -17.81
CA VAL A 123 2.74 0.03 -17.46
C VAL A 123 3.53 0.46 -18.69
N ASN A 124 3.36 -0.22 -19.83
CA ASN A 124 4.07 0.09 -21.08
C ASN A 124 3.43 1.22 -21.89
N ARG A 125 2.30 1.72 -21.46
CA ARG A 125 1.61 2.84 -22.09
C ARG A 125 2.41 4.12 -21.91
N GLN A 126 2.60 4.86 -22.99
CA GLN A 126 3.25 6.17 -22.94
C GLN A 126 2.23 7.29 -22.67
N GLY A 127 2.71 8.36 -22.04
CA GLY A 127 1.91 9.56 -21.78
C GLY A 127 1.63 9.79 -20.30
N ARG A 128 0.80 10.77 -20.03
CA ARG A 128 0.36 11.12 -18.69
C ARG A 128 -0.97 10.44 -18.37
N ILE A 129 -1.15 10.02 -17.14
CA ILE A 129 -2.45 9.68 -16.58
C ILE A 129 -3.17 11.01 -16.32
N PRO A 130 -4.31 11.31 -17.00
CA PRO A 130 -5.03 12.53 -16.70
C PRO A 130 -5.57 12.49 -15.28
N ALA A 131 -5.30 13.52 -14.50
CA ALA A 131 -5.92 13.67 -13.21
C ALA A 131 -7.43 13.89 -13.37
N PRO A 132 -8.28 13.27 -12.52
CA PRO A 132 -9.71 13.51 -12.55
C PRO A 132 -10.00 14.94 -12.08
N ILE A 133 -10.31 15.82 -13.02
CA ILE A 133 -10.47 17.27 -12.80
C ILE A 133 -11.54 17.59 -11.75
N HIS A 134 -12.59 16.77 -11.67
CA HIS A 134 -13.65 16.95 -10.66
C HIS A 134 -13.20 16.70 -9.23
N SER A 135 -12.11 15.94 -9.00
CA SER A 135 -11.57 15.66 -7.68
C SER A 135 -10.78 16.84 -7.07
N PHE A 136 -10.49 17.86 -7.87
CA PHE A 136 -9.73 19.04 -7.42
C PHE A 136 -10.61 20.30 -7.22
N LYS A 137 -11.92 20.15 -7.32
CA LYS A 137 -12.86 21.28 -7.24
C LYS A 137 -13.67 21.31 -5.95
N ASN A 138 -13.18 20.72 -4.86
CA ASN A 138 -13.81 20.83 -3.54
C ASN A 138 -13.09 21.84 -2.67
#